data_3ec5e4beffcc42024ee0ad84dbdb6848
#
_entry.id   3ec5e4beffcc42024ee0ad84dbdb6848
#
_cell.length_a   1.000
_cell.length_b   1.000
_cell.length_c   1.000
_cell.angle_alpha   90.00
_cell.angle_beta   90.00
_cell.angle_gamma   90.00
#
_symmetry.space_group_name_H-M   'P 1'
#
loop_
_entity.id
_entity.type
_entity.pdbx_description
1 polymer ?
#
loop_
_entity_poly.entity_id
_entity_poly.type
_entity_poly.pdbx_seq_one_letter_code
_entity_poly.pdbx_strand_id
1 'polypeptide(L)'
;MPDGTPDISGHVLYLVISGAPAPEGIPGLVGLLHAAGWRVAVFATPLGTRFADIRELEKLTGQPVRSEYREPGAGTPVPPADVVLACPLTFNSVNKFAHGHADNFAVGLLCEMVGYRVPVVVVPHCKPQLASHPAFMASLKTLRGMGVRVLFDPDAPYESRLPSWRELVATLPALMNQGPSS
;
A
#
# COMPACT_ATOMS: atom_id res chain seq x y z
N MET A 1 -18.68 -26.10 6.40
CA MET A 1 -17.67 -25.36 7.18
C MET A 1 -17.71 -23.94 6.68
N PRO A 2 -17.96 -22.92 7.52
CA PRO A 2 -17.72 -21.56 7.07
C PRO A 2 -16.23 -21.48 6.71
N ASP A 3 -15.92 -21.07 5.50
CA ASP A 3 -14.57 -20.80 5.12
C ASP A 3 -14.09 -19.65 6.05
N GLY A 4 -12.96 -19.84 6.72
CA GLY A 4 -12.52 -18.97 7.82
C GLY A 4 -12.02 -17.60 7.34
N THR A 5 -12.56 -17.08 6.23
CA THR A 5 -12.27 -15.74 5.73
C THR A 5 -12.95 -14.74 6.68
N PRO A 6 -12.21 -13.79 7.29
CA PRO A 6 -12.80 -12.81 8.19
C PRO A 6 -13.80 -11.93 7.44
N ASP A 7 -14.90 -11.57 8.10
CA ASP A 7 -15.80 -10.55 7.59
C ASP A 7 -15.08 -9.19 7.64
N ILE A 8 -14.79 -8.63 6.46
CA ILE A 8 -14.11 -7.35 6.30
C ILE A 8 -15.05 -6.19 5.98
N SER A 9 -16.37 -6.45 5.99
CA SER A 9 -17.36 -5.43 5.67
C SER A 9 -17.22 -4.19 6.56
N GLY A 10 -16.98 -3.04 5.93
CA GLY A 10 -16.81 -1.77 6.62
C GLY A 10 -15.42 -1.49 7.19
N HIS A 11 -14.48 -2.43 7.14
CA HIS A 11 -13.10 -2.17 7.52
C HIS A 11 -12.44 -1.14 6.61
N VAL A 12 -11.55 -0.33 7.19
CA VAL A 12 -10.88 0.77 6.51
C VAL A 12 -9.51 0.35 6.00
N LEU A 13 -9.31 0.46 4.71
CA LEU A 13 -8.03 0.22 4.05
C LEU A 13 -7.42 1.53 3.60
N TYR A 14 -6.18 1.79 4.01
CA TYR A 14 -5.37 2.87 3.44
C TYR A 14 -4.59 2.33 2.26
N LEU A 15 -4.87 2.85 1.06
CA LEU A 15 -4.11 2.55 -0.15
C LEU A 15 -3.04 3.63 -0.36
N VAL A 16 -1.79 3.25 -0.25
CA VAL A 16 -0.64 4.14 -0.50
C VAL A 16 -0.07 3.85 -1.87
N ILE A 17 -0.06 4.83 -2.76
CA ILE A 17 0.45 4.70 -4.14
C ILE A 17 1.71 5.55 -4.34
N SER A 18 2.63 5.08 -5.17
CA SER A 18 3.84 5.80 -5.51
C SER A 18 4.06 5.85 -7.03
N GLY A 19 5.11 6.53 -7.49
CA GLY A 19 5.36 6.79 -8.89
C GLY A 19 5.85 5.58 -9.68
N ALA A 20 5.07 4.51 -9.71
CA ALA A 20 5.31 3.32 -10.51
C ALA A 20 4.07 2.98 -11.37
N PRO A 21 4.26 2.47 -12.58
CA PRO A 21 3.15 2.06 -13.44
C PRO A 21 2.38 0.91 -12.81
N ALA A 22 1.06 0.92 -13.00
CA ALA A 22 0.14 -0.15 -12.63
C ALA A 22 -0.68 -0.52 -13.88
N PRO A 23 -0.35 -1.59 -14.59
CA PRO A 23 -0.97 -1.91 -15.88
C PRO A 23 -2.49 -2.03 -15.85
N GLU A 24 -3.05 -2.57 -14.77
CA GLU A 24 -4.51 -2.68 -14.57
C GLU A 24 -5.15 -1.38 -14.06
N GLY A 25 -4.36 -0.33 -13.80
CA GLY A 25 -4.82 0.94 -13.25
C GLY A 25 -5.23 0.88 -11.77
N ILE A 26 -4.93 1.92 -11.02
CA ILE A 26 -5.29 2.00 -9.59
C ILE A 26 -6.81 2.08 -9.37
N PRO A 27 -7.62 2.77 -10.22
CA PRO A 27 -9.07 2.74 -10.10
C PRO A 27 -9.66 1.33 -10.13
N GLY A 28 -9.11 0.44 -10.95
CA GLY A 28 -9.50 -0.99 -10.99
C GLY A 28 -9.27 -1.69 -9.65
N LEU A 29 -8.13 -1.44 -9.00
CA LEU A 29 -7.83 -1.97 -7.66
C LEU A 29 -8.84 -1.45 -6.63
N VAL A 30 -9.13 -0.14 -6.63
CA VAL A 30 -10.12 0.46 -5.71
C VAL A 30 -11.50 -0.15 -5.91
N GLY A 31 -11.92 -0.34 -7.17
CA GLY A 31 -13.19 -1.00 -7.48
C GLY A 31 -13.29 -2.42 -6.91
N LEU A 32 -12.23 -3.23 -7.03
CA LEU A 32 -12.19 -4.58 -6.47
C LEU A 32 -12.16 -4.58 -4.93
N LEU A 33 -11.45 -3.64 -4.32
CA LEU A 33 -11.44 -3.47 -2.87
C LEU A 33 -12.83 -3.11 -2.34
N HIS A 34 -13.55 -2.19 -2.99
CA HIS A 34 -14.94 -1.86 -2.64
C HIS A 34 -15.87 -3.06 -2.81
N ALA A 35 -15.74 -3.81 -3.92
CA ALA A 35 -16.54 -5.01 -4.15
C ALA A 35 -16.29 -6.10 -3.09
N ALA A 36 -15.09 -6.12 -2.51
CA ALA A 36 -14.74 -7.00 -1.40
C ALA A 36 -15.19 -6.49 -0.02
N GLY A 37 -15.79 -5.30 0.06
CA GLY A 37 -16.33 -4.72 1.31
C GLY A 37 -15.44 -3.70 2.01
N TRP A 38 -14.27 -3.38 1.47
CA TRP A 38 -13.36 -2.39 2.05
C TRP A 38 -13.86 -0.96 1.88
N ARG A 39 -13.65 -0.13 2.89
CA ARG A 39 -13.72 1.32 2.78
C ARG A 39 -12.31 1.84 2.49
N VAL A 40 -12.09 2.40 1.31
CA VAL A 40 -10.75 2.77 0.84
C VAL A 40 -10.49 4.26 0.99
N ALA A 41 -9.36 4.62 1.59
CA ALA A 41 -8.80 5.97 1.55
C ALA A 41 -7.47 5.93 0.81
N VAL A 42 -7.26 6.83 -0.16
CA VAL A 42 -6.07 6.82 -1.02
C VAL A 42 -5.09 7.92 -0.59
N PHE A 43 -3.84 7.52 -0.47
CA PHE A 43 -2.70 8.38 -0.18
C PHE A 43 -1.65 8.22 -1.28
N ALA A 44 -1.04 9.30 -1.72
CA ALA A 44 -0.08 9.25 -2.81
C ALA A 44 1.23 9.94 -2.42
N THR A 45 2.35 9.41 -2.88
CA THR A 45 3.58 10.21 -2.91
C THR A 45 3.41 11.34 -3.92
N PRO A 46 4.18 12.44 -3.83
CA PRO A 46 4.11 13.53 -4.83
C PRO A 46 4.25 13.04 -6.27
N LEU A 47 5.12 12.05 -6.52
CA LEU A 47 5.24 11.44 -7.84
C LEU A 47 4.08 10.48 -8.16
N GLY A 48 3.53 9.81 -7.15
CA GLY A 48 2.39 8.89 -7.29
C GLY A 48 1.15 9.56 -7.90
N THR A 49 0.94 10.85 -7.60
CA THR A 49 -0.17 11.62 -8.18
C THR A 49 -0.12 11.74 -9.71
N ARG A 50 1.04 11.50 -10.33
CA ARG A 50 1.23 11.54 -11.79
C ARG A 50 1.00 10.18 -12.46
N PHE A 51 0.90 9.10 -11.66
CA PHE A 51 0.77 7.72 -12.16
C PHE A 51 -0.62 7.14 -12.00
N ALA A 52 -1.56 7.91 -11.44
CA ALA A 52 -2.93 7.48 -11.25
C ALA A 52 -3.92 8.59 -11.67
N ASP A 53 -5.10 8.19 -12.10
CA ASP A 53 -6.21 9.13 -12.33
C ASP A 53 -6.81 9.56 -10.98
N ILE A 54 -6.30 10.67 -10.47
CA ILE A 54 -6.70 11.20 -9.15
C ILE A 54 -8.19 11.53 -9.11
N ARG A 55 -8.75 12.12 -10.19
CA ARG A 55 -10.17 12.48 -10.25
C ARG A 55 -11.07 11.25 -10.18
N GLU A 56 -10.69 10.19 -10.88
CA GLU A 56 -11.44 8.93 -10.82
C GLU A 56 -11.35 8.28 -9.44
N LEU A 57 -10.17 8.30 -8.81
CA LEU A 57 -9.99 7.79 -7.44
C LEU A 57 -10.85 8.55 -6.44
N GLU A 58 -10.88 9.88 -6.50
CA GLU A 58 -11.71 10.72 -5.63
C GLU A 58 -13.21 10.47 -5.84
N LYS A 59 -13.62 10.25 -7.09
CA LYS A 59 -15.00 9.88 -7.42
C LYS A 59 -15.38 8.51 -6.84
N LEU A 60 -14.50 7.53 -6.96
CA LEU A 60 -14.73 6.16 -6.46
C LEU A 60 -14.78 6.10 -4.93
N THR A 61 -13.88 6.79 -4.26
CA THR A 61 -13.77 6.75 -2.79
C THR A 61 -14.68 7.76 -2.08
N GLY A 62 -15.18 8.77 -2.79
CA GLY A 62 -15.92 9.89 -2.21
C GLY A 62 -15.07 10.80 -1.32
N GLN A 63 -13.73 10.68 -1.39
CA GLN A 63 -12.78 11.40 -0.56
C GLN A 63 -11.60 11.91 -1.40
N PRO A 64 -10.97 13.04 -1.02
CA PRO A 64 -9.79 13.53 -1.72
C PRO A 64 -8.61 12.57 -1.56
N VAL A 65 -7.85 12.37 -2.63
CA VAL A 65 -6.55 11.71 -2.58
C VAL A 65 -5.55 12.64 -1.89
N ARG A 66 -4.90 12.14 -0.85
CA ARG A 66 -3.97 12.94 -0.06
C ARG A 66 -2.53 12.67 -0.45
N SER A 67 -1.80 13.73 -0.75
CA SER A 67 -0.35 13.67 -1.05
C SER A 67 0.50 14.56 -0.14
N GLU A 68 -0.15 15.35 0.72
CA GLU A 68 0.51 16.31 1.61
C GLU A 68 -0.11 16.27 3.00
N TYR A 69 0.66 16.76 3.98
CA TYR A 69 0.14 16.99 5.33
C TYR A 69 -0.96 18.05 5.29
N ARG A 70 -1.99 17.81 6.09
CA ARG A 70 -3.05 18.81 6.24
C ARG A 70 -2.58 19.99 7.07
N GLU A 71 -3.10 21.16 6.73
CA GLU A 71 -3.00 22.29 7.65
C GLU A 71 -3.80 22.01 8.93
N PRO A 72 -3.34 22.50 10.09
CA PRO A 72 -4.06 22.33 11.34
C PRO A 72 -5.51 22.83 11.21
N GLY A 73 -6.47 21.98 11.55
CA GLY A 73 -7.91 22.30 11.48
C GLY A 73 -8.58 22.15 10.11
N ALA A 74 -7.86 21.76 9.07
CA ALA A 74 -8.43 21.58 7.73
C ALA A 74 -9.03 20.17 7.50
N GLY A 75 -10.25 20.12 6.96
CA GLY A 75 -10.90 18.92 6.41
C GLY A 75 -11.38 17.89 7.42
N THR A 76 -12.09 16.87 6.92
CA THR A 76 -12.61 15.76 7.73
C THR A 76 -11.51 14.73 8.01
N PRO A 77 -11.37 14.21 9.24
CA PRO A 77 -10.48 13.12 9.55
C PRO A 77 -10.86 11.86 8.74
N VAL A 78 -9.85 11.13 8.24
CA VAL A 78 -10.08 9.78 7.72
C VAL A 78 -10.21 8.84 8.92
N PRO A 79 -11.17 7.89 8.92
CA PRO A 79 -11.24 6.89 9.97
C PRO A 79 -9.93 6.13 10.13
N PRO A 80 -9.58 5.64 11.33
CA PRO A 80 -8.39 4.82 11.52
C PRO A 80 -8.35 3.63 10.57
N ALA A 81 -7.16 3.27 10.08
CA ALA A 81 -6.99 2.13 9.21
C ALA A 81 -6.99 0.82 9.99
N ASP A 82 -7.63 -0.19 9.44
CA ASP A 82 -7.52 -1.59 9.87
C ASP A 82 -6.35 -2.29 9.17
N VAL A 83 -6.00 -1.83 7.97
CA VAL A 83 -4.86 -2.31 7.19
C VAL A 83 -4.35 -1.22 6.25
N VAL A 84 -3.06 -1.29 5.94
CA VAL A 84 -2.43 -0.45 4.91
C VAL A 84 -1.92 -1.32 3.77
N LEU A 85 -2.28 -0.96 2.55
CA LEU A 85 -1.74 -1.54 1.33
C LEU A 85 -0.91 -0.49 0.60
N ALA A 86 0.40 -0.67 0.53
CA ALA A 86 1.30 0.17 -0.26
C ALA A 86 1.59 -0.51 -1.60
N CYS A 87 0.86 -0.13 -2.64
CA CYS A 87 0.87 -0.79 -3.94
C CYS A 87 0.50 0.18 -5.09
N PRO A 88 1.34 0.30 -6.12
CA PRO A 88 2.73 -0.15 -6.18
C PRO A 88 3.65 0.75 -5.36
N LEU A 89 4.71 0.17 -4.77
CA LEU A 89 5.70 0.94 -4.03
C LEU A 89 7.05 0.92 -4.76
N THR A 90 7.56 2.11 -5.12
CA THR A 90 8.81 2.27 -5.87
C THR A 90 10.05 1.90 -5.05
N PHE A 91 11.17 1.62 -5.73
CA PHE A 91 12.50 1.47 -5.13
C PHE A 91 12.82 2.57 -4.11
N ASN A 92 12.61 3.84 -4.50
CA ASN A 92 12.88 4.98 -3.64
C ASN A 92 12.02 4.96 -2.36
N SER A 93 10.71 4.72 -2.52
CA SER A 93 9.78 4.70 -1.39
C SER A 93 10.01 3.50 -0.46
N VAL A 94 10.38 2.33 -1.00
CA VAL A 94 10.78 1.16 -0.21
C VAL A 94 11.99 1.48 0.66
N ASN A 95 13.05 2.04 0.07
CA ASN A 95 14.27 2.38 0.81
C ASN A 95 13.99 3.46 1.88
N LYS A 96 13.23 4.48 1.54
CA LYS A 96 12.84 5.54 2.50
C LYS A 96 12.04 4.97 3.67
N PHE A 97 11.04 4.16 3.38
CA PHE A 97 10.19 3.54 4.40
C PHE A 97 11.01 2.65 5.34
N ALA A 98 11.87 1.78 4.78
CA ALA A 98 12.71 0.87 5.57
C ALA A 98 13.66 1.61 6.54
N HIS A 99 14.10 2.82 6.17
CA HIS A 99 15.04 3.61 6.96
C HIS A 99 14.41 4.79 7.70
N GLY A 100 13.07 4.93 7.67
CA GLY A 100 12.36 5.99 8.36
C GLY A 100 12.58 7.38 7.77
N HIS A 101 12.93 7.50 6.49
CA HIS A 101 13.09 8.78 5.80
C HIS A 101 11.73 9.34 5.38
N ALA A 102 10.99 9.91 6.32
CA ALA A 102 9.65 10.45 6.16
C ALA A 102 9.66 11.86 5.53
N ASP A 103 10.27 11.99 4.35
CA ASP A 103 10.42 13.26 3.63
C ASP A 103 9.20 13.66 2.79
N ASN A 104 8.18 12.84 2.77
CA ASN A 104 6.88 13.14 2.21
C ASN A 104 5.78 12.46 3.03
N PHE A 105 4.55 12.98 2.89
CA PHE A 105 3.41 12.55 3.69
C PHE A 105 3.14 11.04 3.60
N ALA A 106 3.14 10.47 2.39
CA ALA A 106 2.78 9.07 2.20
C ALA A 106 3.78 8.11 2.86
N VAL A 107 5.09 8.40 2.79
CA VAL A 107 6.11 7.59 3.49
C VAL A 107 6.04 7.82 5.01
N GLY A 108 5.79 9.05 5.45
CA GLY A 108 5.56 9.35 6.86
C GLY A 108 4.40 8.55 7.43
N LEU A 109 3.29 8.49 6.69
CA LEU A 109 2.12 7.67 7.05
C LEU A 109 2.48 6.18 7.20
N LEU A 110 3.26 5.61 6.27
CA LEU A 110 3.70 4.22 6.39
C LEU A 110 4.52 3.99 7.68
N CYS A 111 5.42 4.91 8.02
CA CYS A 111 6.20 4.83 9.25
C CYS A 111 5.30 4.90 10.49
N GLU A 112 4.32 5.81 10.51
CA GLU A 112 3.36 5.94 11.61
C GLU A 112 2.52 4.66 11.78
N MET A 113 2.06 4.05 10.69
CA MET A 113 1.22 2.85 10.75
C MET A 113 1.95 1.66 11.36
N VAL A 114 3.25 1.51 11.08
CA VAL A 114 4.09 0.51 11.78
C VAL A 114 4.16 0.81 13.29
N GLY A 115 4.33 2.08 13.65
CA GLY A 115 4.33 2.52 15.05
C GLY A 115 3.01 2.24 15.77
N TYR A 116 1.88 2.39 15.09
CA TYR A 116 0.55 2.04 15.59
C TYR A 116 0.25 0.54 15.55
N ARG A 117 1.17 -0.29 15.04
CA ARG A 117 0.98 -1.74 14.84
C ARG A 117 -0.19 -2.10 13.93
N VAL A 118 -0.55 -1.20 13.02
CA VAL A 118 -1.51 -1.50 11.95
C VAL A 118 -0.81 -2.42 10.94
N PRO A 119 -1.45 -3.52 10.50
CA PRO A 119 -0.89 -4.39 9.47
C PRO A 119 -0.56 -3.61 8.21
N VAL A 120 0.68 -3.71 7.73
CA VAL A 120 1.14 -3.07 6.48
C VAL A 120 1.55 -4.12 5.48
N VAL A 121 0.96 -4.06 4.30
CA VAL A 121 1.30 -4.88 3.14
C VAL A 121 1.96 -4.01 2.09
N VAL A 122 3.13 -4.40 1.62
CA VAL A 122 3.89 -3.68 0.60
C VAL A 122 4.04 -4.55 -0.65
N VAL A 123 3.70 -4.00 -1.80
CA VAL A 123 3.90 -4.59 -3.12
C VAL A 123 4.90 -3.74 -3.89
N PRO A 124 6.20 -4.05 -3.80
CA PRO A 124 7.23 -3.30 -4.50
C PRO A 124 7.13 -3.49 -6.01
N HIS A 125 7.32 -2.40 -6.76
CA HIS A 125 7.45 -2.46 -8.22
C HIS A 125 8.52 -1.50 -8.71
N CYS A 126 9.58 -2.06 -9.28
CA CYS A 126 10.69 -1.31 -9.86
C CYS A 126 11.40 -2.15 -10.92
N LYS A 127 12.19 -1.47 -11.76
CA LYS A 127 12.98 -2.11 -12.83
C LYS A 127 13.91 -3.18 -12.25
N PRO A 128 14.23 -4.24 -13.03
CA PRO A 128 15.10 -5.34 -12.57
C PRO A 128 16.44 -4.88 -12.00
N GLN A 129 17.06 -3.86 -12.63
CA GLN A 129 18.34 -3.31 -12.20
C GLN A 129 18.28 -2.64 -10.81
N LEU A 130 17.15 -2.04 -10.46
CA LEU A 130 16.90 -1.49 -9.13
C LEU A 130 16.54 -2.60 -8.13
N ALA A 131 15.77 -3.58 -8.56
CA ALA A 131 15.35 -4.71 -7.74
C ALA A 131 16.54 -5.57 -7.27
N SER A 132 17.59 -5.68 -8.08
CA SER A 132 18.84 -6.39 -7.73
C SER A 132 19.83 -5.58 -6.89
N HIS A 133 19.55 -4.29 -6.65
CA HIS A 133 20.45 -3.43 -5.89
C HIS A 133 20.51 -3.88 -4.41
N PRO A 134 21.72 -4.04 -3.83
CA PRO A 134 21.88 -4.52 -2.45
C PRO A 134 21.08 -3.73 -1.41
N ALA A 135 21.00 -2.40 -1.54
CA ALA A 135 20.23 -1.55 -0.64
C ALA A 135 18.73 -1.88 -0.67
N PHE A 136 18.16 -2.18 -1.85
CA PHE A 136 16.78 -2.57 -1.97
C PHE A 136 16.48 -3.90 -1.27
N MET A 137 17.32 -4.91 -1.50
CA MET A 137 17.17 -6.21 -0.85
C MET A 137 17.34 -6.12 0.66
N ALA A 138 18.29 -5.30 1.14
CA ALA A 138 18.45 -5.00 2.57
C ALA A 138 17.22 -4.30 3.14
N SER A 139 16.64 -3.34 2.41
CA SER A 139 15.41 -2.63 2.81
C SER A 139 14.21 -3.58 2.91
N LEU A 140 14.04 -4.51 1.97
CA LEU A 140 12.98 -5.52 2.06
C LEU A 140 13.14 -6.41 3.31
N LYS A 141 14.36 -6.80 3.62
CA LYS A 141 14.68 -7.56 4.86
C LYS A 141 14.34 -6.75 6.11
N THR A 142 14.71 -5.47 6.13
CA THR A 142 14.41 -4.55 7.24
C THR A 142 12.90 -4.41 7.45
N LEU A 143 12.13 -4.19 6.37
CA LEU A 143 10.67 -4.10 6.44
C LEU A 143 10.03 -5.38 6.99
N ARG A 144 10.48 -6.56 6.52
CA ARG A 144 10.01 -7.85 7.06
C ARG A 144 10.32 -7.99 8.55
N GLY A 145 11.50 -7.53 8.98
CA GLY A 145 11.89 -7.51 10.40
C GLY A 145 11.03 -6.58 11.27
N MET A 146 10.39 -5.57 10.68
CA MET A 146 9.42 -4.69 11.34
C MET A 146 8.00 -5.28 11.38
N GLY A 147 7.78 -6.47 10.82
CA GLY A 147 6.44 -7.08 10.69
C GLY A 147 5.67 -6.64 9.45
N VAL A 148 6.28 -5.89 8.54
CA VAL A 148 5.66 -5.51 7.26
C VAL A 148 5.60 -6.72 6.34
N ARG A 149 4.44 -6.96 5.73
CA ARG A 149 4.25 -8.01 4.72
C ARG A 149 4.74 -7.52 3.37
N VAL A 150 5.82 -8.10 2.88
CA VAL A 150 6.41 -7.72 1.58
C VAL A 150 6.08 -8.78 0.55
N LEU A 151 5.22 -8.44 -0.39
CA LEU A 151 4.85 -9.27 -1.53
C LEU A 151 5.80 -8.97 -2.69
N PHE A 152 6.93 -9.63 -2.72
CA PHE A 152 7.96 -9.46 -3.74
C PHE A 152 8.75 -10.75 -3.92
N ASP A 153 8.78 -11.23 -5.16
CA ASP A 153 9.61 -12.33 -5.61
C ASP A 153 10.75 -11.77 -6.48
N PRO A 154 12.02 -11.85 -6.03
CA PRO A 154 13.16 -11.35 -6.79
C PRO A 154 13.40 -12.14 -8.09
N ASP A 155 12.99 -13.41 -8.13
CA ASP A 155 13.20 -14.32 -9.26
C ASP A 155 12.09 -14.24 -10.30
N ALA A 156 10.97 -13.60 -9.97
CA ALA A 156 9.88 -13.40 -10.91
C ALA A 156 10.27 -12.45 -12.05
N PRO A 157 9.81 -12.71 -13.30
CA PRO A 157 9.92 -11.74 -14.39
C PRO A 157 9.31 -10.39 -14.02
N TYR A 158 9.89 -9.31 -14.55
CA TYR A 158 9.43 -7.94 -14.22
C TYR A 158 7.92 -7.76 -14.45
N GLU A 159 7.40 -8.31 -15.53
CA GLU A 159 6.01 -8.19 -15.96
C GLU A 159 5.03 -8.88 -15.00
N SER A 160 5.50 -9.86 -14.22
CA SER A 160 4.69 -10.63 -13.27
C SER A 160 4.96 -10.29 -11.80
N ARG A 161 5.79 -9.29 -11.51
CA ARG A 161 6.09 -8.88 -10.12
C ARG A 161 4.95 -8.16 -9.43
N LEU A 162 4.07 -7.50 -10.18
CA LEU A 162 2.79 -7.06 -9.64
C LEU A 162 1.81 -8.22 -9.77
N PRO A 163 1.21 -8.69 -8.68
CA PRO A 163 0.11 -9.63 -8.76
C PRO A 163 -1.09 -8.99 -9.49
N SER A 164 -1.96 -9.79 -10.08
CA SER A 164 -3.24 -9.27 -10.54
C SER A 164 -4.00 -8.65 -9.36
N TRP A 165 -4.78 -7.61 -9.62
CA TRP A 165 -5.54 -6.97 -8.55
C TRP A 165 -6.50 -7.94 -7.86
N ARG A 166 -7.07 -8.88 -8.61
CA ARG A 166 -7.96 -9.91 -8.06
C ARG A 166 -7.24 -10.82 -7.06
N GLU A 167 -6.04 -11.29 -7.39
CA GLU A 167 -5.21 -12.11 -6.49
C GLU A 167 -4.80 -11.31 -5.26
N LEU A 168 -4.35 -10.07 -5.46
CA LEU A 168 -3.94 -9.20 -4.36
C LEU A 168 -5.09 -8.98 -3.36
N VAL A 169 -6.27 -8.60 -3.85
CA VAL A 169 -7.45 -8.36 -2.99
C VAL A 169 -7.87 -9.63 -2.25
N ALA A 170 -7.82 -10.79 -2.90
CA ALA A 170 -8.18 -12.06 -2.28
C ALA A 170 -7.23 -12.47 -1.13
N THR A 171 -5.97 -12.01 -1.15
CA THR A 171 -4.98 -12.36 -0.10
C THR A 171 -5.05 -11.44 1.13
N LEU A 172 -5.59 -10.23 1.00
CA LEU A 172 -5.57 -9.22 2.07
C LEU A 172 -6.21 -9.69 3.39
N PRO A 173 -7.38 -10.34 3.42
CA PRO A 173 -8.01 -10.76 4.68
C PRO A 173 -7.13 -11.72 5.50
N ALA A 174 -6.43 -12.64 4.82
CA ALA A 174 -5.52 -13.57 5.49
C ALA A 174 -4.28 -12.86 6.07
N LEU A 175 -3.84 -11.78 5.43
CA LEU A 175 -2.67 -11.00 5.87
C LEU A 175 -2.95 -10.13 7.10
N MET A 176 -4.22 -9.76 7.34
CA MET A 176 -4.62 -9.03 8.55
C MET A 176 -4.53 -9.88 9.82
N ASN A 177 -4.89 -11.17 9.72
CA ASN A 177 -5.00 -12.06 10.88
C ASN A 177 -3.66 -12.62 11.37
N GLN A 178 -2.60 -12.45 10.61
CA GLN A 178 -1.27 -12.86 11.03
C GLN A 178 -0.62 -11.68 11.77
N GLY A 179 -0.80 -11.64 13.08
CA GLY A 179 -0.06 -10.70 13.92
C GLY A 179 1.45 -10.76 13.67
N PRO A 180 2.23 -9.75 14.11
CA PRO A 180 3.67 -9.74 13.89
C PRO A 180 4.26 -11.06 14.34
N SER A 181 4.97 -11.74 13.45
CA SER A 181 5.70 -12.96 13.78
C SER A 181 6.67 -12.63 14.92
N SER A 182 6.51 -13.32 16.04
CA SER A 182 7.35 -13.20 17.24
C SER A 182 8.80 -13.49 16.93
#